data_9d902d4410ddae090676380620e9b58b
#
_entry.id   9d902d4410ddae090676380620e9b58b
#
_cell.length_a   1.000
_cell.length_b   1.000
_cell.length_c   1.000
_cell.angle_alpha   90.00
_cell.angle_beta   90.00
_cell.angle_gamma   90.00
#
_symmetry.space_group_name_H-M   'P 1'
#
loop_
_entity.id
_entity.type
_entity.pdbx_description
1 polymer ?
#
loop_
_entity_poly.entity_id
_entity_poly.type
_entity_poly.pdbx_seq_one_letter_code
_entity_poly.pdbx_strand_id
1 'polypeptide(L)'
;PYYIQSDPNDSASYILGSYPVSGITKVKVNALMPELASLIDSDKASLVGNIGTLVEPLNGKVDFLDSSKKKPSFLFAHNHQTRIIETGKADDLNTTGWAGRLADLWSGINSESVMGLNVSFDGQVRLMTGVNSKPILFNPDHSVSYWDMEKNSSNNVYSSRRDLFATLYGTNPGSDPFRSVYNKMLKGSLDLDELLRTYWTDDQKTTFSSNGSYGESLFAVPTTTQTGLQEDLNGDLIENLEAIAQLIYLGSSSSKMNFNRQIFFVKFGSFDTHGNQAEEHPILLRELSVALWKFQKALTDISGDDKVVTFTTSDFGRTLGNN
;
A
#
# COMPACT_ATOMS: atom_id res chain seq x y z
N PRO A 1 -14.01 27.38 2.19
CA PRO A 1 -14.70 26.21 2.72
C PRO A 1 -14.92 25.24 1.57
N TYR A 2 -14.20 24.13 1.64
CA TYR A 2 -14.25 23.06 0.64
C TYR A 2 -15.39 22.12 1.01
N TYR A 3 -16.61 22.49 0.69
CA TYR A 3 -17.75 21.63 0.96
C TYR A 3 -17.84 20.53 -0.09
N ILE A 4 -18.06 19.31 0.37
CA ILE A 4 -18.61 18.25 -0.47
C ILE A 4 -20.05 18.66 -0.75
N GLN A 5 -20.29 19.36 -1.85
CA GLN A 5 -21.65 19.72 -2.22
C GLN A 5 -22.32 18.50 -2.87
N SER A 6 -23.50 18.22 -2.41
CA SER A 6 -24.36 17.17 -2.97
C SER A 6 -25.07 17.59 -4.25
N ASP A 7 -24.88 18.81 -4.73
CA ASP A 7 -25.54 19.32 -5.94
C ASP A 7 -24.90 18.74 -7.19
N PRO A 8 -25.65 18.01 -8.02
CA PRO A 8 -25.16 17.47 -9.29
C PRO A 8 -24.74 18.52 -10.31
N ASN A 9 -25.06 19.81 -10.08
CA ASN A 9 -24.67 20.92 -10.95
C ASN A 9 -23.50 21.73 -10.41
N ASP A 10 -22.91 21.29 -9.29
CA ASP A 10 -21.82 22.01 -8.65
C ASP A 10 -20.55 21.97 -9.50
N SER A 11 -19.97 23.15 -9.71
CA SER A 11 -18.66 23.31 -10.38
C SER A 11 -17.48 22.83 -9.54
N ALA A 12 -17.69 22.49 -8.27
CA ALA A 12 -16.67 22.02 -7.34
C ALA A 12 -16.39 20.49 -7.44
N SER A 13 -16.88 19.81 -8.47
CA SER A 13 -16.62 18.40 -8.69
C SER A 13 -16.34 18.09 -10.16
N TYR A 14 -15.40 17.17 -10.42
CA TYR A 14 -15.10 16.71 -11.77
C TYR A 14 -16.10 15.66 -12.22
N ILE A 15 -16.69 15.86 -13.40
CA ILE A 15 -17.57 14.87 -14.01
C ILE A 15 -16.68 13.80 -14.64
N LEU A 16 -16.74 12.60 -14.10
CA LEU A 16 -16.23 11.42 -14.76
C LEU A 16 -17.25 11.03 -15.83
N GLY A 17 -16.90 11.00 -17.08
CA GLY A 17 -17.74 10.68 -18.24
C GLY A 17 -19.05 9.92 -18.01
N SER A 18 -19.82 9.60 -18.99
CA SER A 18 -21.06 8.83 -18.85
C SER A 18 -20.76 7.36 -18.68
N TYR A 19 -20.65 6.88 -17.44
CA TYR A 19 -20.60 5.44 -17.19
C TYR A 19 -22.04 4.89 -17.23
N PRO A 20 -22.30 3.79 -17.97
CA PRO A 20 -23.61 3.18 -18.04
C PRO A 20 -23.91 2.38 -16.78
N VAL A 21 -24.10 3.05 -15.65
CA VAL A 21 -24.66 2.43 -14.46
C VAL A 21 -26.16 2.67 -14.49
N SER A 22 -26.95 1.59 -14.47
CA SER A 22 -28.40 1.67 -14.51
C SER A 22 -28.94 2.63 -13.44
N GLY A 23 -29.63 3.70 -13.87
CA GLY A 23 -30.19 4.72 -12.99
C GLY A 23 -29.24 5.82 -12.53
N ILE A 24 -27.95 5.78 -12.87
CA ILE A 24 -26.97 6.84 -12.56
C ILE A 24 -26.52 7.46 -13.88
N THR A 25 -26.84 8.73 -14.08
CA THR A 25 -26.49 9.44 -15.32
C THR A 25 -25.11 10.10 -15.26
N LYS A 26 -24.56 10.33 -14.07
CA LYS A 26 -23.23 10.95 -13.88
C LYS A 26 -22.59 10.47 -12.60
N VAL A 27 -21.32 10.07 -12.69
CA VAL A 27 -20.44 9.87 -11.54
C VAL A 27 -19.47 11.04 -11.47
N LYS A 28 -19.23 11.57 -10.29
CA LYS A 28 -18.34 12.71 -10.07
C LYS A 28 -17.27 12.34 -9.05
N VAL A 29 -16.08 12.91 -9.22
CA VAL A 29 -15.00 12.89 -8.24
C VAL A 29 -14.94 14.25 -7.57
N ASN A 30 -14.55 14.29 -6.31
CA ASN A 30 -14.38 15.53 -5.56
C ASN A 30 -13.43 16.49 -6.31
N ALA A 31 -13.74 17.79 -6.30
CA ALA A 31 -12.92 18.82 -6.95
C ALA A 31 -11.47 18.89 -6.46
N LEU A 32 -11.22 18.37 -5.25
CA LEU A 32 -9.87 18.24 -4.69
C LEU A 32 -9.05 17.09 -5.26
N MET A 33 -9.63 16.30 -6.17
CA MET A 33 -8.98 15.13 -6.77
C MET A 33 -8.83 15.25 -8.30
N PRO A 34 -8.27 16.35 -8.84
CA PRO A 34 -8.17 16.55 -10.28
C PRO A 34 -7.25 15.54 -10.96
N GLU A 35 -6.20 15.09 -10.27
CA GLU A 35 -5.26 14.13 -10.82
C GLU A 35 -5.91 12.74 -10.94
N LEU A 36 -6.72 12.32 -9.96
CA LEU A 36 -7.51 11.09 -10.06
C LEU A 36 -8.53 11.18 -11.20
N ALA A 37 -9.20 12.32 -11.34
CA ALA A 37 -10.12 12.54 -12.47
C ALA A 37 -9.38 12.38 -13.81
N SER A 38 -8.18 12.96 -13.94
CA SER A 38 -7.34 12.81 -15.13
C SER A 38 -6.91 11.37 -15.40
N LEU A 39 -6.62 10.59 -14.36
CA LEU A 39 -6.32 9.15 -14.51
C LEU A 39 -7.53 8.37 -15.03
N ILE A 40 -8.74 8.70 -14.56
CA ILE A 40 -9.97 8.06 -15.02
C ILE A 40 -10.28 8.44 -16.45
N ASP A 41 -10.16 9.72 -16.81
CA ASP A 41 -10.41 10.22 -18.17
C ASP A 41 -9.42 9.67 -19.20
N SER A 42 -8.23 9.27 -18.76
CA SER A 42 -7.19 8.63 -19.60
C SER A 42 -7.20 7.10 -19.56
N ASP A 43 -8.25 6.48 -19.04
CA ASP A 43 -8.41 5.03 -18.90
C ASP A 43 -7.30 4.35 -18.07
N LYS A 44 -6.67 5.10 -17.15
CA LYS A 44 -5.63 4.58 -16.23
C LYS A 44 -6.18 4.23 -14.85
N ALA A 45 -7.40 4.65 -14.53
CA ALA A 45 -8.08 4.31 -13.28
C ALA A 45 -9.57 4.06 -13.50
N SER A 46 -10.17 3.30 -12.62
CA SER A 46 -11.62 3.05 -12.59
C SER A 46 -12.16 3.03 -11.18
N LEU A 47 -13.44 3.34 -11.03
CA LEU A 47 -14.13 3.25 -9.76
C LEU A 47 -14.99 1.99 -9.71
N VAL A 48 -14.85 1.21 -8.67
CA VAL A 48 -15.70 0.06 -8.39
C VAL A 48 -16.58 0.41 -7.19
N GLY A 49 -17.84 0.63 -7.46
CA GLY A 49 -18.80 1.00 -6.43
C GLY A 49 -19.53 -0.20 -5.83
N ASN A 50 -20.24 0.05 -4.74
CA ASN A 50 -21.09 -0.92 -4.06
C ASN A 50 -20.32 -2.15 -3.54
N ILE A 51 -19.09 -1.95 -3.11
CA ILE A 51 -18.29 -2.98 -2.45
C ILE A 51 -18.46 -2.83 -0.93
N GLY A 52 -18.68 -3.95 -0.25
CA GLY A 52 -18.81 -3.99 1.20
C GLY A 52 -18.50 -5.36 1.77
N THR A 53 -18.42 -5.41 3.08
CA THR A 53 -18.04 -6.60 3.85
C THR A 53 -19.28 -7.41 4.26
N LEU A 54 -20.02 -7.93 3.29
CA LEU A 54 -21.21 -8.76 3.55
C LEU A 54 -20.90 -10.25 3.39
N VAL A 55 -21.59 -11.11 4.15
CA VAL A 55 -21.56 -12.57 4.01
C VAL A 55 -22.45 -13.00 2.85
N GLU A 56 -23.62 -12.36 2.73
CA GLU A 56 -24.60 -12.56 1.65
C GLU A 56 -25.22 -11.21 1.25
N PRO A 57 -25.76 -11.06 0.06
CA PRO A 57 -26.44 -9.84 -0.37
C PRO A 57 -27.63 -9.51 0.52
N LEU A 58 -27.77 -8.24 0.87
CA LEU A 58 -28.92 -7.69 1.61
C LEU A 58 -29.63 -6.64 0.74
N ASN A 59 -30.95 -6.78 0.57
CA ASN A 59 -31.76 -5.90 -0.27
C ASN A 59 -32.31 -4.69 0.50
N GLY A 60 -31.69 -4.33 1.60
CA GLY A 60 -32.02 -3.15 2.38
C GLY A 60 -32.30 -3.45 3.85
N LYS A 61 -32.97 -2.50 4.50
CA LYS A 61 -33.19 -2.53 5.96
C LYS A 61 -33.98 -3.76 6.43
N VAL A 62 -34.90 -4.27 5.62
CA VAL A 62 -35.72 -5.45 5.98
C VAL A 62 -34.84 -6.67 6.11
N ASP A 63 -34.00 -6.94 5.09
CA ASP A 63 -33.05 -8.05 5.15
C ASP A 63 -32.02 -7.86 6.26
N PHE A 64 -31.59 -6.62 6.50
CA PHE A 64 -30.67 -6.33 7.59
C PHE A 64 -31.26 -6.66 8.98
N LEU A 65 -32.54 -6.44 9.18
CA LEU A 65 -33.24 -6.75 10.44
C LEU A 65 -33.65 -8.22 10.55
N ASP A 66 -33.64 -8.96 9.45
CA ASP A 66 -33.99 -10.39 9.44
C ASP A 66 -32.88 -11.23 10.11
N SER A 67 -33.21 -11.94 11.17
CA SER A 67 -32.30 -12.80 11.91
C SER A 67 -31.88 -14.06 11.15
N SER A 68 -32.61 -14.45 10.10
CA SER A 68 -32.25 -15.59 9.24
C SER A 68 -31.13 -15.25 8.25
N LYS A 69 -30.91 -13.98 7.99
CA LYS A 69 -29.85 -13.48 7.09
C LYS A 69 -28.49 -13.47 7.79
N LYS A 70 -27.49 -14.05 7.12
CA LYS A 70 -26.12 -14.04 7.62
C LYS A 70 -25.48 -12.65 7.44
N LYS A 71 -25.00 -12.11 8.53
CA LYS A 71 -24.33 -10.81 8.59
C LYS A 71 -22.95 -10.96 9.19
N PRO A 72 -21.97 -10.14 8.78
CA PRO A 72 -20.68 -10.10 9.45
C PRO A 72 -20.85 -9.76 10.93
N SER A 73 -20.08 -10.40 11.77
CA SER A 73 -20.04 -10.04 13.19
C SER A 73 -19.52 -8.61 13.34
N PHE A 74 -20.17 -7.82 14.20
CA PHE A 74 -19.74 -6.44 14.50
C PHE A 74 -19.60 -5.56 13.24
N LEU A 75 -20.62 -5.54 12.39
CA LEU A 75 -20.65 -4.87 11.10
C LEU A 75 -20.23 -3.38 11.14
N PHE A 76 -20.39 -2.70 12.27
CA PHE A 76 -20.06 -1.28 12.45
C PHE A 76 -18.80 -1.04 13.29
N ALA A 77 -17.97 -2.05 13.51
CA ALA A 77 -16.72 -1.91 14.25
C ALA A 77 -15.52 -1.95 13.28
N HIS A 78 -14.75 -0.86 13.22
CA HIS A 78 -13.60 -0.70 12.32
C HIS A 78 -12.63 -1.88 12.34
N ASN A 79 -12.23 -2.32 13.53
CA ASN A 79 -11.30 -3.44 13.67
C ASN A 79 -11.82 -4.77 13.08
N HIS A 80 -13.13 -4.98 13.06
CA HIS A 80 -13.74 -6.13 12.43
C HIS A 80 -13.87 -5.96 10.91
N GLN A 81 -14.26 -4.77 10.45
CA GLN A 81 -14.34 -4.46 9.03
C GLN A 81 -12.96 -4.56 8.36
N THR A 82 -11.95 -3.96 8.95
CA THR A 82 -10.55 -4.08 8.50
C THR A 82 -10.14 -5.55 8.41
N ARG A 83 -10.44 -6.35 9.45
CA ARG A 83 -10.11 -7.78 9.45
C ARG A 83 -10.81 -8.57 8.36
N ILE A 84 -12.07 -8.24 8.04
CA ILE A 84 -12.81 -8.89 6.94
C ILE A 84 -12.14 -8.55 5.60
N ILE A 85 -11.79 -7.30 5.37
CA ILE A 85 -11.07 -6.87 4.16
C ILE A 85 -9.72 -7.57 4.05
N GLU A 86 -8.97 -7.63 5.13
CA GLU A 86 -7.66 -8.27 5.17
C GLU A 86 -7.71 -9.79 4.96
N THR A 87 -8.71 -10.44 5.50
CA THR A 87 -8.89 -11.89 5.33
C THR A 87 -9.58 -12.25 4.03
N GLY A 88 -10.41 -11.35 3.48
CA GLY A 88 -11.30 -11.65 2.36
C GLY A 88 -12.39 -12.68 2.72
N LYS A 89 -12.68 -12.86 4.03
CA LYS A 89 -13.68 -13.80 4.54
C LYS A 89 -14.54 -13.14 5.60
N ALA A 90 -15.79 -12.92 5.28
CA ALA A 90 -16.72 -12.23 6.17
C ALA A 90 -17.24 -13.10 7.33
N ASP A 91 -17.10 -14.41 7.22
CA ASP A 91 -17.56 -15.42 8.18
C ASP A 91 -16.43 -16.08 8.99
N ASP A 92 -15.16 -15.81 8.66
CA ASP A 92 -13.99 -16.36 9.36
C ASP A 92 -12.91 -15.29 9.58
N LEU A 93 -12.99 -14.62 10.72
CA LEU A 93 -12.04 -13.57 11.11
C LEU A 93 -10.70 -14.09 11.65
N ASN A 94 -10.57 -15.40 11.85
CA ASN A 94 -9.36 -15.99 12.43
C ASN A 94 -8.41 -16.54 11.37
N THR A 95 -8.81 -16.54 10.11
CA THR A 95 -7.97 -16.99 9.00
C THR A 95 -6.82 -16.01 8.71
N THR A 96 -5.85 -16.45 7.93
CA THR A 96 -4.74 -15.63 7.43
C THR A 96 -5.22 -14.59 6.41
N GLY A 97 -4.38 -13.60 6.12
CA GLY A 97 -4.67 -12.59 5.11
C GLY A 97 -4.70 -13.15 3.69
N TRP A 98 -5.51 -12.56 2.81
CA TRP A 98 -5.63 -13.06 1.43
C TRP A 98 -4.33 -12.88 0.64
N ALA A 99 -3.60 -11.78 0.83
CA ALA A 99 -2.30 -11.56 0.19
C ALA A 99 -1.24 -12.54 0.74
N GLY A 100 -1.27 -12.83 2.04
CA GLY A 100 -0.42 -13.85 2.65
C GLY A 100 -0.69 -15.25 2.09
N ARG A 101 -1.96 -15.64 1.90
CA ARG A 101 -2.31 -16.91 1.23
C ARG A 101 -1.84 -16.95 -0.23
N LEU A 102 -1.93 -15.82 -0.94
CA LEU A 102 -1.40 -15.73 -2.30
C LEU A 102 0.12 -15.91 -2.31
N ALA A 103 0.83 -15.32 -1.35
CA ALA A 103 2.27 -15.51 -1.20
C ALA A 103 2.64 -16.97 -0.87
N ASP A 104 1.85 -17.65 -0.04
CA ASP A 104 2.04 -19.09 0.22
C ASP A 104 1.92 -19.93 -1.07
N LEU A 105 0.93 -19.61 -1.93
CA LEU A 105 0.74 -20.28 -3.22
C LEU A 105 1.90 -20.02 -4.20
N TRP A 106 2.49 -18.84 -4.13
CA TRP A 106 3.58 -18.40 -5.01
C TRP A 106 4.97 -18.55 -4.39
N SER A 107 5.11 -19.34 -3.34
CA SER A 107 6.34 -19.46 -2.57
C SER A 107 7.59 -19.85 -3.37
N GLY A 108 7.45 -20.48 -4.53
CA GLY A 108 8.56 -20.83 -5.42
C GLY A 108 8.91 -19.79 -6.49
N ILE A 109 8.12 -18.73 -6.66
CA ILE A 109 8.30 -17.81 -7.79
C ILE A 109 9.51 -16.88 -7.61
N ASN A 110 9.79 -16.48 -6.37
CA ASN A 110 10.95 -15.67 -6.00
C ASN A 110 11.95 -16.47 -5.15
N SER A 111 12.14 -17.76 -5.44
CA SER A 111 12.98 -18.67 -4.63
C SER A 111 14.44 -18.21 -4.51
N GLU A 112 14.93 -17.50 -5.51
CA GLU A 112 16.28 -16.96 -5.54
C GLU A 112 16.38 -15.57 -4.85
N SER A 113 15.26 -14.98 -4.47
CA SER A 113 15.23 -13.66 -3.86
C SER A 113 15.03 -13.74 -2.36
N VAL A 114 15.83 -12.97 -1.65
CA VAL A 114 15.72 -12.78 -0.20
C VAL A 114 14.49 -11.94 0.16
N MET A 115 14.14 -11.00 -0.69
CA MET A 115 12.97 -10.16 -0.52
C MET A 115 11.74 -10.93 -0.97
N GLY A 116 10.99 -11.49 -0.04
CA GLY A 116 9.79 -12.27 -0.32
C GLY A 116 8.74 -11.54 -1.17
N LEU A 117 7.59 -12.18 -1.39
CA LEU A 117 6.49 -11.64 -2.18
C LEU A 117 5.82 -10.42 -1.53
N ASN A 118 5.73 -10.41 -0.20
CA ASN A 118 4.94 -9.44 0.57
C ASN A 118 5.82 -8.38 1.23
N VAL A 119 5.61 -7.13 0.89
CA VAL A 119 6.33 -5.98 1.48
C VAL A 119 5.30 -5.02 2.08
N SER A 120 5.42 -4.75 3.37
CA SER A 120 4.53 -3.87 4.12
C SER A 120 5.25 -2.60 4.55
N PHE A 121 4.63 -1.46 4.29
CA PHE A 121 5.07 -0.12 4.74
C PHE A 121 4.35 0.34 6.01
N ASP A 122 3.43 -0.47 6.55
CA ASP A 122 2.66 -0.17 7.78
C ASP A 122 2.82 -1.27 8.83
N GLY A 123 4.02 -1.78 9.00
CA GLY A 123 4.28 -2.81 10.00
C GLY A 123 3.66 -4.18 9.66
N GLN A 124 3.43 -4.98 10.71
CA GLN A 124 2.80 -6.29 10.56
C GLN A 124 1.28 -6.16 10.41
N VAL A 125 0.79 -6.46 9.22
CA VAL A 125 -0.66 -6.49 8.92
C VAL A 125 -1.11 -7.90 8.61
N ARG A 126 -2.33 -8.22 9.01
CA ARG A 126 -2.91 -9.55 8.75
C ARG A 126 -3.03 -9.83 7.25
N LEU A 127 -3.41 -8.84 6.47
CA LEU A 127 -3.50 -8.92 5.01
C LEU A 127 -2.32 -9.68 4.39
N MET A 128 -1.10 -9.32 4.83
CA MET A 128 0.16 -9.80 4.27
C MET A 128 0.68 -11.08 4.92
N THR A 129 -0.05 -11.61 5.93
CA THR A 129 0.39 -12.78 6.71
C THR A 129 -0.28 -14.05 6.22
N GLY A 130 0.49 -14.97 5.66
CA GLY A 130 0.09 -16.33 5.29
C GLY A 130 0.35 -17.35 6.40
N VAL A 131 0.16 -18.62 6.08
CA VAL A 131 0.52 -19.74 6.96
C VAL A 131 2.05 -19.82 7.05
N ASN A 132 2.72 -19.81 5.90
CA ASN A 132 4.17 -19.95 5.79
C ASN A 132 4.87 -18.62 5.47
N SER A 133 4.20 -17.69 4.78
CA SER A 133 4.73 -16.40 4.39
C SER A 133 4.45 -15.32 5.43
N LYS A 134 5.43 -14.44 5.60
CA LYS A 134 5.35 -13.24 6.42
C LYS A 134 5.77 -12.04 5.59
N PRO A 135 5.22 -10.84 5.83
CA PRO A 135 5.67 -9.65 5.14
C PRO A 135 7.08 -9.26 5.57
N ILE A 136 7.83 -8.69 4.65
CA ILE A 136 8.97 -7.87 4.96
C ILE A 136 8.44 -6.49 5.33
N LEU A 137 8.90 -5.96 6.46
CA LEU A 137 8.59 -4.61 6.90
C LEU A 137 9.64 -3.68 6.31
N PHE A 138 9.19 -2.71 5.54
CA PHE A 138 10.06 -1.76 4.87
C PHE A 138 9.74 -0.33 5.31
N ASN A 139 10.76 0.42 5.67
CA ASN A 139 10.68 1.84 5.92
C ASN A 139 11.70 2.54 5.01
N PRO A 140 11.29 3.43 4.12
CA PRO A 140 12.19 4.11 3.19
C PRO A 140 13.26 4.96 3.89
N ASP A 141 12.96 5.56 5.03
CA ASP A 141 13.86 6.42 5.81
C ASP A 141 14.88 5.65 6.64
N HIS A 142 14.47 4.46 7.06
CA HIS A 142 15.28 3.58 7.89
C HIS A 142 15.44 2.26 7.17
N SER A 143 16.31 2.23 6.15
CA SER A 143 16.74 0.96 5.58
C SER A 143 17.16 0.04 6.73
N VAL A 144 16.60 -1.17 6.76
CA VAL A 144 16.91 -2.17 7.77
C VAL A 144 18.40 -2.47 7.67
N SER A 145 19.20 -1.71 8.39
CA SER A 145 20.63 -1.91 8.42
C SER A 145 21.03 -2.36 9.81
N TYR A 146 21.70 -3.48 9.89
CA TYR A 146 22.38 -3.86 11.11
C TYR A 146 23.62 -2.99 11.27
N TRP A 147 23.51 -1.98 12.08
CA TRP A 147 24.62 -1.08 12.39
C TRP A 147 25.83 -1.88 12.91
N ASP A 148 27.02 -1.50 12.45
CA ASP A 148 28.27 -2.14 12.83
C ASP A 148 28.38 -3.65 12.45
N MET A 149 27.65 -4.09 11.44
CA MET A 149 27.69 -5.47 10.91
C MET A 149 27.78 -5.53 9.38
N GLU A 150 28.47 -4.57 8.76
CA GLU A 150 28.71 -4.56 7.32
C GLU A 150 29.65 -5.70 6.90
N LYS A 151 29.21 -6.49 5.93
CA LYS A 151 29.96 -7.65 5.43
C LYS A 151 31.35 -7.29 4.87
N ASN A 152 31.43 -6.19 4.14
CA ASN A 152 32.64 -5.72 3.47
C ASN A 152 33.18 -4.44 4.10
N SER A 153 32.96 -4.24 5.39
CA SER A 153 33.51 -3.08 6.10
C SER A 153 35.02 -3.13 6.13
N SER A 154 35.63 -1.97 5.92
CA SER A 154 37.07 -1.77 6.21
C SER A 154 37.39 -1.89 7.70
N ASN A 155 36.38 -1.83 8.56
CA ASN A 155 36.49 -2.06 9.99
C ASN A 155 36.37 -3.58 10.28
N ASN A 156 37.47 -4.21 10.60
CA ASN A 156 37.53 -5.64 10.91
C ASN A 156 36.59 -6.07 12.07
N VAL A 157 36.25 -5.14 12.97
CA VAL A 157 35.33 -5.45 14.08
C VAL A 157 33.91 -5.67 13.54
N TYR A 158 33.48 -4.91 12.56
CA TYR A 158 32.12 -5.03 12.01
C TYR A 158 31.95 -6.30 11.17
N SER A 159 32.93 -6.60 10.32
CA SER A 159 32.92 -7.86 9.57
C SER A 159 33.00 -9.08 10.49
N SER A 160 33.84 -9.03 11.52
CA SER A 160 33.94 -10.12 12.52
C SER A 160 32.67 -10.31 13.32
N ARG A 161 31.96 -9.23 13.69
CA ARG A 161 30.64 -9.32 14.36
C ARG A 161 29.62 -10.00 13.46
N ARG A 162 29.58 -9.64 12.18
CA ARG A 162 28.69 -10.25 11.19
C ARG A 162 28.99 -11.74 11.04
N ASP A 163 30.27 -12.11 10.90
CA ASP A 163 30.69 -13.50 10.74
C ASP A 163 30.35 -14.34 11.97
N LEU A 164 30.56 -13.77 13.16
CA LEU A 164 30.18 -14.41 14.41
C LEU A 164 28.67 -14.61 14.51
N PHE A 165 27.89 -13.57 14.15
CA PHE A 165 26.44 -13.63 14.15
C PHE A 165 25.94 -14.67 13.14
N ALA A 166 26.47 -14.68 11.91
CA ALA A 166 26.15 -15.67 10.89
C ALA A 166 26.53 -17.10 11.34
N THR A 167 27.65 -17.27 12.04
CA THR A 167 28.08 -18.56 12.57
C THR A 167 27.16 -19.05 13.68
N LEU A 168 26.80 -18.19 14.63
CA LEU A 168 25.92 -18.54 15.75
C LEU A 168 24.52 -18.97 15.31
N TYR A 169 23.99 -18.33 14.27
CA TYR A 169 22.64 -18.56 13.77
C TYR A 169 22.59 -19.41 12.50
N GLY A 170 23.74 -19.60 11.82
CA GLY A 170 23.87 -20.52 10.69
C GLY A 170 24.12 -21.97 11.09
N THR A 171 24.32 -22.26 12.38
CA THR A 171 24.55 -23.64 12.87
C THR A 171 23.28 -24.47 12.73
N ASN A 172 23.46 -25.74 12.38
CA ASN A 172 22.35 -26.70 12.29
C ASN A 172 21.53 -26.68 13.60
N PRO A 173 20.24 -26.36 13.56
CA PRO A 173 19.40 -26.26 14.76
C PRO A 173 19.10 -27.62 15.41
N GLY A 174 19.58 -28.73 14.84
CA GLY A 174 19.23 -30.07 15.28
C GLY A 174 17.73 -30.33 15.05
N SER A 175 17.08 -30.93 16.03
CA SER A 175 15.66 -31.27 16.01
C SER A 175 14.77 -30.16 16.64
N ASP A 176 15.34 -29.01 17.02
CA ASP A 176 14.58 -27.90 17.64
C ASP A 176 13.88 -27.06 16.54
N PRO A 177 12.53 -27.14 16.43
CA PRO A 177 11.79 -26.41 15.40
C PRO A 177 11.79 -24.90 15.62
N PHE A 178 11.81 -24.44 16.86
CA PHE A 178 11.85 -23.00 17.17
C PHE A 178 13.19 -22.40 16.77
N ARG A 179 14.28 -23.07 17.08
CA ARG A 179 15.61 -22.65 16.67
C ARG A 179 15.78 -22.65 15.16
N SER A 180 15.19 -23.63 14.47
CA SER A 180 15.19 -23.68 13.00
C SER A 180 14.50 -22.46 12.38
N VAL A 181 13.31 -22.12 12.85
CA VAL A 181 12.57 -20.94 12.39
C VAL A 181 13.31 -19.65 12.70
N TYR A 182 13.84 -19.53 13.92
CA TYR A 182 14.60 -18.36 14.35
C TYR A 182 15.85 -18.13 13.51
N ASN A 183 16.65 -19.18 13.28
CA ASN A 183 17.85 -19.12 12.44
C ASN A 183 17.50 -18.72 10.99
N LYS A 184 16.42 -19.27 10.42
CA LYS A 184 15.94 -18.91 9.09
C LYS A 184 15.54 -17.44 8.99
N MET A 185 14.85 -16.92 10.00
CA MET A 185 14.46 -15.50 10.06
C MET A 185 15.69 -14.58 10.13
N LEU A 186 16.64 -14.91 11.00
CA LEU A 186 17.86 -14.11 11.16
C LEU A 186 18.72 -14.13 9.90
N LYS A 187 18.88 -15.30 9.28
CA LYS A 187 19.59 -15.39 8.00
C LYS A 187 18.90 -14.53 6.94
N GLY A 188 17.59 -14.67 6.78
CA GLY A 188 16.83 -13.86 5.81
C GLY A 188 16.97 -12.35 6.06
N SER A 189 17.02 -11.94 7.31
CA SER A 189 17.22 -10.54 7.69
C SER A 189 18.62 -10.02 7.33
N LEU A 190 19.68 -10.85 7.53
CA LEU A 190 21.04 -10.48 7.10
C LEU A 190 21.18 -10.42 5.58
N ASP A 191 20.57 -11.38 4.88
CA ASP A 191 20.60 -11.42 3.43
C ASP A 191 19.82 -10.22 2.83
N LEU A 192 18.72 -9.81 3.47
CA LEU A 192 17.97 -8.60 3.10
C LEU A 192 18.79 -7.33 3.33
N ASP A 193 19.46 -7.22 4.47
CA ASP A 193 20.35 -6.10 4.76
C ASP A 193 21.45 -5.95 3.68
N GLU A 194 22.05 -7.05 3.25
CA GLU A 194 23.04 -7.06 2.17
C GLU A 194 22.45 -6.63 0.83
N LEU A 195 21.26 -7.12 0.50
CA LEU A 195 20.54 -6.75 -0.72
C LEU A 195 20.23 -5.25 -0.76
N LEU A 196 19.72 -4.70 0.35
CA LEU A 196 19.39 -3.28 0.44
C LEU A 196 20.63 -2.41 0.43
N ARG A 197 21.71 -2.78 1.12
CA ARG A 197 22.99 -2.03 1.06
C ARG A 197 23.58 -1.99 -0.35
N THR A 198 23.33 -3.04 -1.14
CA THR A 198 23.85 -3.14 -2.52
C THR A 198 23.00 -2.33 -3.49
N TYR A 199 21.70 -2.33 -3.37
CA TYR A 199 20.80 -1.82 -4.38
C TYR A 199 19.91 -0.64 -3.92
N TRP A 200 19.69 -0.45 -2.61
CA TRP A 200 18.94 0.68 -2.09
C TRP A 200 19.84 1.90 -1.85
N THR A 201 20.56 2.30 -2.89
CA THR A 201 21.52 3.42 -2.89
C THR A 201 21.15 4.40 -3.98
N ASP A 202 21.54 5.66 -3.85
CA ASP A 202 21.14 6.71 -4.78
C ASP A 202 21.65 6.49 -6.21
N ASP A 203 22.81 5.83 -6.36
CA ASP A 203 23.38 5.46 -7.66
C ASP A 203 22.66 4.28 -8.33
N GLN A 204 21.93 3.47 -7.59
CA GLN A 204 21.15 2.33 -8.11
C GLN A 204 19.68 2.67 -8.36
N LYS A 205 19.14 3.62 -7.61
CA LYS A 205 17.78 4.12 -7.82
C LYS A 205 17.65 4.85 -9.14
N THR A 206 16.44 4.96 -9.65
CA THR A 206 16.17 5.77 -10.84
C THR A 206 15.67 7.15 -10.46
N THR A 207 15.94 8.15 -11.31
CA THR A 207 15.29 9.45 -11.22
C THR A 207 14.03 9.40 -12.08
N PHE A 208 12.87 9.57 -11.48
CA PHE A 208 11.62 9.67 -12.23
C PHE A 208 11.47 11.04 -12.87
N SER A 209 10.97 11.06 -14.10
CA SER A 209 10.80 12.29 -14.86
C SER A 209 9.79 13.20 -14.19
N SER A 210 10.21 14.43 -13.86
CA SER A 210 9.24 15.43 -13.45
C SER A 210 8.49 15.95 -14.68
N ASN A 211 7.17 15.85 -14.68
CA ASN A 211 6.35 16.47 -15.73
C ASN A 211 5.84 17.86 -15.37
N GLY A 212 6.68 18.65 -14.71
CA GLY A 212 6.49 20.09 -14.61
C GLY A 212 5.35 20.63 -13.75
N SER A 213 4.44 19.78 -13.28
CA SER A 213 3.27 20.29 -12.56
C SER A 213 3.52 20.62 -11.09
N TYR A 214 4.48 19.93 -10.44
CA TYR A 214 4.69 20.04 -9.00
C TYR A 214 6.18 20.08 -8.56
N GLY A 215 7.07 20.62 -9.36
CA GLY A 215 8.44 20.81 -8.96
C GLY A 215 9.47 19.98 -9.73
N GLU A 216 10.72 20.00 -9.28
CA GLU A 216 11.86 19.40 -9.96
C GLU A 216 11.89 17.87 -9.90
N SER A 217 11.34 17.26 -8.84
CA SER A 217 11.17 15.81 -8.68
C SER A 217 9.73 15.41 -8.88
N LEU A 218 9.49 14.27 -9.53
CA LEU A 218 8.13 13.72 -9.68
C LEU A 218 7.43 13.57 -8.32
N PHE A 219 8.14 13.11 -7.30
CA PHE A 219 7.59 12.83 -5.97
C PHE A 219 7.74 13.99 -4.97
N ALA A 220 8.18 15.17 -5.41
CA ALA A 220 8.15 16.34 -4.53
C ALA A 220 6.73 16.58 -3.99
N VAL A 221 6.61 16.80 -2.68
CA VAL A 221 5.32 17.12 -2.05
C VAL A 221 4.87 18.49 -2.51
N PRO A 222 3.67 18.64 -3.08
CA PRO A 222 3.19 19.94 -3.55
C PRO A 222 2.98 20.91 -2.38
N THR A 223 3.38 22.14 -2.60
CA THR A 223 3.16 23.23 -1.63
C THR A 223 1.71 23.68 -1.61
N THR A 224 1.31 24.43 -0.58
CA THR A 224 -0.01 25.05 -0.47
C THR A 224 -0.36 25.91 -1.69
N THR A 225 0.61 26.63 -2.27
CA THR A 225 0.40 27.42 -3.49
C THR A 225 0.03 26.55 -4.70
N GLN A 226 0.58 25.34 -4.78
CA GLN A 226 0.32 24.40 -5.88
C GLN A 226 -0.98 23.62 -5.69
N THR A 227 -1.34 23.31 -4.46
CA THR A 227 -2.56 22.58 -4.13
C THR A 227 -3.79 23.48 -4.01
N GLY A 228 -3.60 24.76 -3.70
CA GLY A 228 -4.66 25.70 -3.35
C GLY A 228 -5.28 25.45 -1.97
N LEU A 229 -4.66 24.59 -1.16
CA LEU A 229 -5.07 24.34 0.22
C LEU A 229 -4.52 25.41 1.17
N GLN A 230 -5.05 25.46 2.38
CA GLN A 230 -4.55 26.35 3.45
C GLN A 230 -3.39 25.73 4.22
N GLU A 231 -3.29 24.41 4.22
CA GLU A 231 -2.28 23.63 4.91
C GLU A 231 -1.52 22.74 3.95
N ASP A 232 -0.30 22.38 4.31
CA ASP A 232 0.56 21.48 3.54
C ASP A 232 0.01 20.04 3.60
N LEU A 233 0.32 19.26 2.55
CA LEU A 233 0.11 17.81 2.58
C LEU A 233 1.10 17.19 3.56
N ASN A 234 0.73 16.06 4.17
CA ASN A 234 1.66 15.30 5.01
C ASN A 234 2.83 14.73 4.19
N GLY A 235 2.52 14.18 3.02
CA GLY A 235 3.51 13.63 2.11
C GLY A 235 3.86 12.15 2.31
N ASP A 236 3.51 11.57 3.44
CA ASP A 236 3.86 10.17 3.78
C ASP A 236 3.43 9.16 2.71
N LEU A 237 2.22 9.34 2.15
CA LEU A 237 1.75 8.46 1.09
C LEU A 237 2.57 8.64 -0.19
N ILE A 238 2.95 9.87 -0.52
CA ILE A 238 3.77 10.20 -1.69
C ILE A 238 5.15 9.53 -1.58
N GLU A 239 5.80 9.66 -0.43
CA GLU A 239 7.10 9.06 -0.13
C GLU A 239 7.07 7.53 -0.16
N ASN A 240 6.05 6.92 0.45
CA ASN A 240 5.87 5.48 0.42
C ASN A 240 5.66 4.94 -1.00
N LEU A 241 4.88 5.64 -1.84
CA LEU A 241 4.68 5.24 -3.23
C LEU A 241 5.92 5.47 -4.09
N GLU A 242 6.74 6.49 -3.81
CA GLU A 242 8.06 6.63 -4.42
C GLU A 242 8.94 5.41 -4.11
N ALA A 243 9.03 5.04 -2.84
CA ALA A 243 9.81 3.89 -2.42
C ALA A 243 9.33 2.59 -3.08
N ILE A 244 8.03 2.39 -3.22
CA ILE A 244 7.47 1.24 -3.96
C ILE A 244 7.86 1.29 -5.43
N ALA A 245 7.76 2.45 -6.09
CA ALA A 245 8.17 2.60 -7.49
C ALA A 245 9.66 2.28 -7.68
N GLN A 246 10.53 2.70 -6.74
CA GLN A 246 11.95 2.35 -6.73
C GLN A 246 12.16 0.84 -6.55
N LEU A 247 11.44 0.19 -5.62
CA LEU A 247 11.53 -1.26 -5.43
C LEU A 247 11.07 -2.03 -6.68
N ILE A 248 10.01 -1.57 -7.36
CA ILE A 248 9.56 -2.16 -8.63
C ILE A 248 10.64 -2.01 -9.71
N TYR A 249 11.25 -0.82 -9.83
CA TYR A 249 12.35 -0.59 -10.77
C TYR A 249 13.55 -1.51 -10.51
N LEU A 250 13.99 -1.58 -9.26
CA LEU A 250 15.11 -2.44 -8.85
C LEU A 250 14.76 -3.93 -9.01
N GLY A 251 13.52 -4.29 -8.73
CA GLY A 251 13.01 -5.65 -8.84
C GLY A 251 12.84 -6.13 -10.28
N SER A 252 12.54 -5.23 -11.21
CA SER A 252 12.31 -5.58 -12.62
C SER A 252 13.59 -5.99 -13.38
N SER A 253 14.76 -5.68 -12.83
CA SER A 253 16.05 -5.96 -13.46
C SER A 253 16.68 -7.24 -12.94
N SER A 254 17.01 -8.18 -13.85
CA SER A 254 17.73 -9.41 -13.53
C SER A 254 19.16 -9.19 -13.00
N SER A 255 19.74 -8.03 -13.26
CA SER A 255 21.05 -7.63 -12.76
C SER A 255 21.03 -6.95 -11.40
N LYS A 256 19.83 -6.73 -10.84
CA LYS A 256 19.61 -6.08 -9.55
C LYS A 256 18.90 -7.04 -8.61
N MET A 257 17.68 -6.69 -8.15
CA MET A 257 16.96 -7.49 -7.16
C MET A 257 16.21 -8.70 -7.74
N ASN A 258 15.88 -8.66 -9.03
CA ASN A 258 15.30 -9.77 -9.79
C ASN A 258 14.03 -10.38 -9.17
N PHE A 259 12.96 -9.60 -9.05
CA PHE A 259 11.68 -10.09 -8.55
C PHE A 259 10.71 -10.40 -9.69
N ASN A 260 10.00 -11.52 -9.59
CA ASN A 260 8.98 -11.89 -10.56
C ASN A 260 7.57 -11.48 -10.16
N ARG A 261 7.28 -11.48 -8.87
CA ARG A 261 5.98 -11.10 -8.29
C ARG A 261 6.18 -10.44 -6.95
N GLN A 262 5.45 -9.37 -6.69
CA GLN A 262 5.44 -8.70 -5.39
C GLN A 262 4.05 -8.16 -5.07
N ILE A 263 3.76 -8.07 -3.79
CA ILE A 263 2.57 -7.42 -3.23
C ILE A 263 3.08 -6.38 -2.24
N PHE A 264 2.72 -5.13 -2.46
CA PHE A 264 3.04 -4.01 -1.57
C PHE A 264 1.79 -3.59 -0.82
N PHE A 265 1.94 -3.23 0.43
CA PHE A 265 0.87 -2.69 1.26
C PHE A 265 1.29 -1.38 1.88
N VAL A 266 0.45 -0.36 1.70
CA VAL A 266 0.57 0.95 2.34
C VAL A 266 -0.76 1.26 3.00
N LYS A 267 -0.73 1.81 4.20
CA LYS A 267 -1.90 2.35 4.86
C LYS A 267 -1.89 3.86 4.75
N PHE A 268 -3.03 4.41 4.40
CA PHE A 268 -3.28 5.84 4.40
C PHE A 268 -4.52 6.10 5.23
N GLY A 269 -4.38 6.72 6.39
CA GLY A 269 -5.38 6.79 7.43
C GLY A 269 -6.04 8.14 7.60
N SER A 270 -6.64 8.33 8.77
CA SER A 270 -7.25 9.58 9.24
C SER A 270 -8.55 10.02 8.56
N PHE A 271 -9.18 9.17 7.74
CA PHE A 271 -10.47 9.48 7.11
C PHE A 271 -11.66 9.40 8.07
N ASP A 272 -11.51 8.81 9.25
CA ASP A 272 -12.56 8.74 10.28
C ASP A 272 -12.56 9.99 11.17
N THR A 273 -12.80 11.13 10.53
CA THR A 273 -12.91 12.42 11.21
C THR A 273 -14.20 12.49 11.99
N HIS A 274 -14.11 12.67 13.33
CA HIS A 274 -15.24 12.82 14.23
C HIS A 274 -15.65 14.31 14.46
N GLY A 275 -14.84 15.20 13.99
CA GLY A 275 -14.98 16.65 13.92
C GLY A 275 -14.10 17.16 12.78
N ASN A 276 -14.02 18.43 12.53
CA ASN A 276 -13.08 19.08 11.60
C ASN A 276 -12.99 18.44 10.18
N GLN A 277 -14.00 17.70 9.75
CA GLN A 277 -14.01 17.05 8.43
C GLN A 277 -13.77 18.03 7.29
N ALA A 278 -14.32 19.25 7.41
CA ALA A 278 -14.17 20.28 6.40
C ALA A 278 -12.71 20.80 6.28
N GLU A 279 -11.91 20.63 7.31
CA GLU A 279 -10.50 21.03 7.35
C GLU A 279 -9.57 19.87 6.97
N GLU A 280 -9.82 18.67 7.49
CA GLU A 280 -8.93 17.51 7.34
C GLU A 280 -9.14 16.75 6.02
N HIS A 281 -10.38 16.50 5.59
CA HIS A 281 -10.66 15.75 4.37
C HIS A 281 -10.08 16.38 3.09
N PRO A 282 -10.05 17.71 2.91
CA PRO A 282 -9.41 18.31 1.76
C PRO A 282 -7.96 17.93 1.59
N ILE A 283 -7.20 17.87 2.67
CA ILE A 283 -5.79 17.49 2.69
C ILE A 283 -5.64 16.03 2.28
N LEU A 284 -6.39 15.13 2.93
CA LEU A 284 -6.34 13.69 2.66
C LEU A 284 -6.76 13.34 1.22
N LEU A 285 -7.83 13.93 0.72
CA LEU A 285 -8.29 13.68 -0.65
C LEU A 285 -7.29 14.20 -1.68
N ARG A 286 -6.71 15.38 -1.41
CA ARG A 286 -5.69 15.95 -2.29
C ARG A 286 -4.43 15.11 -2.31
N GLU A 287 -3.93 14.68 -1.17
CA GLU A 287 -2.75 13.83 -1.08
C GLU A 287 -2.98 12.49 -1.80
N LEU A 288 -4.11 11.83 -1.58
CA LEU A 288 -4.45 10.59 -2.26
C LEU A 288 -4.45 10.77 -3.79
N SER A 289 -5.08 11.84 -4.29
CA SER A 289 -5.15 12.12 -5.72
C SER A 289 -3.78 12.32 -6.35
N VAL A 290 -2.98 13.18 -5.73
CA VAL A 290 -1.60 13.49 -6.19
C VAL A 290 -0.71 12.26 -6.12
N ALA A 291 -0.74 11.53 -5.02
CA ALA A 291 0.10 10.35 -4.79
C ALA A 291 -0.16 9.25 -5.83
N LEU A 292 -1.44 8.94 -6.11
CA LEU A 292 -1.81 7.96 -7.14
C LEU A 292 -1.37 8.40 -8.54
N TRP A 293 -1.53 9.68 -8.87
CA TRP A 293 -1.10 10.20 -10.15
C TRP A 293 0.42 10.12 -10.32
N LYS A 294 1.19 10.55 -9.31
CA LYS A 294 2.67 10.48 -9.32
C LYS A 294 3.15 9.03 -9.46
N PHE A 295 2.52 8.12 -8.73
CA PHE A 295 2.83 6.71 -8.82
C PHE A 295 2.56 6.14 -10.22
N GLN A 296 1.41 6.44 -10.82
CA GLN A 296 1.10 6.01 -12.18
C GLN A 296 2.09 6.58 -13.20
N LYS A 297 2.53 7.83 -13.03
CA LYS A 297 3.58 8.43 -13.88
C LYS A 297 4.91 7.69 -13.73
N ALA A 298 5.32 7.39 -12.50
CA ALA A 298 6.53 6.62 -12.25
C ALA A 298 6.48 5.23 -12.89
N LEU A 299 5.33 4.54 -12.80
CA LEU A 299 5.15 3.25 -13.46
C LEU A 299 5.30 3.35 -14.99
N THR A 300 4.78 4.41 -15.58
CA THR A 300 4.95 4.67 -17.03
C THR A 300 6.43 4.88 -17.38
N ASP A 301 7.15 5.67 -16.59
CA ASP A 301 8.59 5.95 -16.81
C ASP A 301 9.43 4.67 -16.81
N ILE A 302 9.08 3.69 -15.99
CA ILE A 302 9.80 2.41 -15.91
C ILE A 302 9.17 1.28 -16.76
N SER A 303 8.21 1.60 -17.62
CA SER A 303 7.47 0.63 -18.44
C SER A 303 6.81 -0.49 -17.60
N GLY A 304 6.25 -0.10 -16.46
CA GLY A 304 5.58 -0.97 -15.48
C GLY A 304 4.08 -0.79 -15.41
N ASP A 305 3.50 0.13 -16.18
CA ASP A 305 2.08 0.50 -16.12
C ASP A 305 1.12 -0.60 -16.59
N ASP A 306 1.58 -1.56 -17.37
CA ASP A 306 0.85 -2.77 -17.78
C ASP A 306 1.11 -3.99 -16.86
N LYS A 307 1.99 -3.87 -15.88
CA LYS A 307 2.45 -4.96 -15.01
C LYS A 307 2.03 -4.80 -13.56
N VAL A 308 1.61 -3.61 -13.18
CA VAL A 308 1.26 -3.25 -11.80
C VAL A 308 -0.22 -2.91 -11.71
N VAL A 309 -0.91 -3.56 -10.78
CA VAL A 309 -2.30 -3.23 -10.44
C VAL A 309 -2.30 -2.57 -9.08
N THR A 310 -2.77 -1.34 -9.02
CA THR A 310 -2.95 -0.56 -7.79
C THR A 310 -4.43 -0.49 -7.46
N PHE A 311 -4.80 -0.74 -6.22
CA PHE A 311 -6.17 -0.55 -5.76
C PHE A 311 -6.20 -0.05 -4.32
N THR A 312 -7.22 0.71 -4.01
CA THR A 312 -7.52 1.19 -2.66
C THR A 312 -8.76 0.50 -2.11
N THR A 313 -8.77 0.23 -0.82
CA THR A 313 -9.95 -0.26 -0.10
C THR A 313 -10.13 0.55 1.18
N SER A 314 -11.39 0.72 1.59
CA SER A 314 -11.73 1.34 2.87
C SER A 314 -12.57 0.39 3.69
N ASP A 315 -12.43 0.44 5.01
CA ASP A 315 -13.21 -0.39 5.94
C ASP A 315 -14.60 0.20 6.22
N PHE A 316 -14.87 1.44 5.81
CA PHE A 316 -16.18 2.06 5.94
C PHE A 316 -16.49 3.04 4.80
N GLY A 317 -17.76 3.35 4.65
CA GLY A 317 -18.26 4.49 3.86
C GLY A 317 -18.83 5.55 4.78
N ARG A 318 -18.55 6.84 4.50
CA ARG A 318 -19.14 7.96 5.26
C ARG A 318 -20.65 7.96 5.13
N THR A 319 -21.34 8.36 6.19
CA THR A 319 -22.78 8.63 6.15
C THR A 319 -23.09 9.78 5.21
N LEU A 320 -24.23 9.71 4.52
CA LEU A 320 -24.67 10.75 3.60
C LEU A 320 -25.22 12.00 4.30
N GLY A 321 -25.34 11.98 5.63
CA GLY A 321 -25.74 13.12 6.44
C GLY A 321 -24.53 13.99 6.81
N ASN A 322 -24.74 15.30 6.90
CA ASN A 322 -23.72 16.21 7.44
C ASN A 322 -23.56 15.97 8.94
N ASN A 323 -22.34 15.95 9.42
CA ASN A 323 -22.02 16.04 10.84
C ASN A 323 -22.00 17.51 11.27
#